data_6aa180e33c32247d622d16ec9bd179f3
#
_entry.id   6aa180e33c32247d622d16ec9bd179f3
#
_cell.length_a   1.000
_cell.length_b   1.000
_cell.length_c   1.000
_cell.angle_alpha   90.00
_cell.angle_beta   90.00
_cell.angle_gamma   90.00
#
_symmetry.space_group_name_H-M   'P 1'
#
loop_
_entity.id
_entity.type
_entity.pdbx_description
1 polymer ?
#
loop_
_entity_poly.entity_id
_entity_poly.type
_entity_poly.pdbx_seq_one_letter_code
_entity_poly.pdbx_strand_id
1 'polypeptide(L)'
;MTREQLKALLALQKKDLTLLQLKKESQTIPARQESIRARADAARVAEQAAKEAIQACEAEIREDELEVEAVRSQVAKYKTQQMEAKSNEEYKAFNHEIAAAEEKIGQAEDRELEHMSRLEELQTAKAEAVQEREQAEALVEAEVGELEARLEVIKSTFAEVKDERTQLTEGVPKEVLDQYMGQLGKKQDAVVVPVKQKNCGGCHMELTPQTLHDAHSSQKWTTCGFCGRYLYDPAVV
;
A
#
# COMPACT_ATOMS: atom_id res chain seq x y z
N MET A 1 -11.00 38.81 29.53
CA MET A 1 -9.94 38.69 28.49
C MET A 1 -9.90 39.98 27.66
N THR A 2 -8.72 40.54 27.43
CA THR A 2 -8.64 41.75 26.57
C THR A 2 -8.72 41.32 25.08
N ARG A 3 -9.11 42.27 24.22
CA ARG A 3 -9.14 42.04 22.76
C ARG A 3 -7.78 41.61 22.20
N GLU A 4 -6.71 42.17 22.74
CA GLU A 4 -5.34 41.84 22.33
C GLU A 4 -4.94 40.40 22.71
N GLN A 5 -5.29 39.96 23.92
CA GLN A 5 -5.10 38.61 24.39
C GLN A 5 -5.86 37.58 23.53
N LEU A 6 -7.09 37.92 23.12
CA LEU A 6 -7.88 37.08 22.21
C LEU A 6 -7.21 36.95 20.84
N LYS A 7 -6.73 38.06 20.27
CA LYS A 7 -6.00 38.04 19.01
C LYS A 7 -4.74 37.18 19.07
N ALA A 8 -3.93 37.34 20.13
CA ALA A 8 -2.74 36.56 20.35
C ALA A 8 -3.06 35.05 20.46
N LEU A 9 -4.13 34.72 21.21
CA LEU A 9 -4.55 33.32 21.37
C LEU A 9 -5.09 32.69 20.06
N LEU A 10 -5.81 33.44 19.26
CA LEU A 10 -6.27 33.00 17.94
C LEU A 10 -5.11 32.79 16.96
N ALA A 11 -4.12 33.68 16.99
CA ALA A 11 -2.89 33.51 16.21
C ALA A 11 -2.11 32.25 16.65
N LEU A 12 -1.98 32.05 17.97
CA LEU A 12 -1.38 30.84 18.54
C LEU A 12 -2.14 29.59 18.11
N GLN A 13 -3.47 29.59 18.24
CA GLN A 13 -4.31 28.46 17.82
C GLN A 13 -4.12 28.12 16.33
N LYS A 14 -4.01 29.11 15.46
CA LYS A 14 -3.74 28.86 14.04
C LYS A 14 -2.45 28.08 13.83
N LYS A 15 -1.37 28.42 14.56
CA LYS A 15 -0.10 27.70 14.51
C LYS A 15 -0.21 26.29 15.08
N ASP A 16 -0.91 26.15 16.23
CA ASP A 16 -1.14 24.84 16.86
C ASP A 16 -1.92 23.89 15.93
N LEU A 17 -2.96 24.38 15.25
CA LEU A 17 -3.72 23.59 14.30
C LEU A 17 -2.86 23.17 13.09
N THR A 18 -1.99 24.07 12.60
CA THR A 18 -1.03 23.72 11.55
C THR A 18 -0.07 22.63 12.02
N LEU A 19 0.48 22.73 13.23
CA LEU A 19 1.36 21.69 13.80
C LEU A 19 0.65 20.35 13.95
N LEU A 20 -0.61 20.35 14.41
CA LEU A 20 -1.41 19.13 14.51
C LEU A 20 -1.69 18.49 13.13
N GLN A 21 -1.96 19.31 12.12
CA GLN A 21 -2.16 18.84 10.76
C GLN A 21 -0.89 18.23 10.17
N LEU A 22 0.24 18.93 10.28
CA LEU A 22 1.54 18.43 9.82
C LEU A 22 1.92 17.12 10.53
N LYS A 23 1.69 17.03 11.83
CA LYS A 23 1.92 15.81 12.60
C LYS A 23 1.05 14.65 12.12
N LYS A 24 -0.24 14.87 11.89
CA LYS A 24 -1.14 13.83 11.36
C LYS A 24 -0.68 13.39 9.97
N GLU A 25 -0.35 14.33 9.09
CA GLU A 25 0.14 14.02 7.75
C GLU A 25 1.42 13.18 7.80
N SER A 26 2.42 13.58 8.60
CA SER A 26 3.66 12.82 8.74
C SER A 26 3.46 11.39 9.27
N GLN A 27 2.47 11.18 10.13
CA GLN A 27 2.14 9.87 10.67
C GLN A 27 1.46 8.94 9.66
N THR A 28 0.80 9.48 8.63
CA THR A 28 0.15 8.67 7.60
C THR A 28 1.09 8.25 6.47
N ILE A 29 2.19 8.98 6.26
CA ILE A 29 3.13 8.73 5.15
C ILE A 29 3.77 7.34 5.22
N PRO A 30 4.26 6.82 6.37
CA PRO A 30 4.87 5.49 6.42
C PRO A 30 3.93 4.37 5.98
N ALA A 31 2.67 4.42 6.42
CA ALA A 31 1.67 3.43 6.02
C ALA A 31 1.34 3.50 4.51
N ARG A 32 1.37 4.71 3.93
CA ARG A 32 1.20 4.88 2.47
C ARG A 32 2.39 4.32 1.71
N GLN A 33 3.62 4.59 2.15
CA GLN A 33 4.84 4.02 1.55
C GLN A 33 4.83 2.50 1.59
N GLU A 34 4.41 1.90 2.70
CA GLU A 34 4.28 0.44 2.83
C GLU A 34 3.26 -0.12 1.84
N SER A 35 2.08 0.51 1.72
CA SER A 35 1.06 0.12 0.75
C SER A 35 1.54 0.21 -0.70
N ILE A 36 2.38 1.20 -1.02
CA ILE A 36 2.96 1.38 -2.35
C ILE A 36 3.98 0.26 -2.63
N ARG A 37 4.88 -0.03 -1.68
CA ARG A 37 5.89 -1.10 -1.81
C ARG A 37 5.26 -2.48 -1.96
N ALA A 38 4.18 -2.75 -1.23
CA ALA A 38 3.46 -4.02 -1.32
C ALA A 38 2.96 -4.35 -2.74
N ARG A 39 2.69 -3.34 -3.58
CA ARG A 39 2.31 -3.56 -5.00
C ARG A 39 3.48 -4.11 -5.82
N ALA A 40 4.69 -3.56 -5.63
CA ALA A 40 5.88 -4.07 -6.32
C ALA A 40 6.25 -5.47 -5.84
N ASP A 41 6.09 -5.75 -4.55
CA ASP A 41 6.34 -7.09 -4.01
C ASP A 41 5.38 -8.13 -4.60
N ALA A 42 4.11 -7.78 -4.82
CA ALA A 42 3.16 -8.66 -5.50
C ALA A 42 3.59 -8.97 -6.96
N ALA A 43 4.07 -7.95 -7.69
CA ALA A 43 4.57 -8.15 -9.04
C ALA A 43 5.86 -9.01 -9.08
N ARG A 44 6.76 -8.86 -8.11
CA ARG A 44 7.94 -9.73 -7.95
C ARG A 44 7.57 -11.18 -7.70
N VAL A 45 6.57 -11.42 -6.85
CA VAL A 45 6.07 -12.77 -6.58
C VAL A 45 5.47 -13.39 -7.85
N ALA A 46 4.72 -12.62 -8.64
CA ALA A 46 4.16 -13.08 -9.90
C ALA A 46 5.26 -13.45 -10.93
N GLU A 47 6.30 -12.62 -11.08
CA GLU A 47 7.46 -12.94 -11.92
C GLU A 47 8.17 -14.23 -11.46
N GLN A 48 8.37 -14.38 -10.14
CA GLN A 48 9.00 -15.56 -9.59
C GLN A 48 8.18 -16.84 -9.86
N ALA A 49 6.86 -16.77 -9.67
CA ALA A 49 5.96 -17.88 -9.97
C ALA A 49 6.00 -18.27 -11.46
N ALA A 50 6.08 -17.29 -12.37
CA ALA A 50 6.22 -17.55 -13.79
C ALA A 50 7.56 -18.25 -14.15
N LYS A 51 8.66 -17.88 -13.47
CA LYS A 51 9.95 -18.55 -13.61
C LYS A 51 9.91 -20.01 -13.16
N GLU A 52 9.28 -20.25 -12.02
CA GLU A 52 9.14 -21.59 -11.45
C GLU A 52 8.26 -22.49 -12.33
N ALA A 53 7.18 -21.92 -12.92
CA ALA A 53 6.33 -22.65 -13.86
C ALA A 53 7.08 -23.05 -15.14
N ILE A 54 7.96 -22.20 -15.67
CA ILE A 54 8.84 -22.52 -16.81
C ILE A 54 9.78 -23.66 -16.45
N GLN A 55 10.45 -23.59 -15.29
CA GLN A 55 11.38 -24.64 -14.86
C GLN A 55 10.68 -25.99 -14.67
N ALA A 56 9.46 -25.99 -14.15
CA ALA A 56 8.66 -27.20 -14.03
C ALA A 56 8.31 -27.79 -15.39
N CYS A 57 7.85 -26.96 -16.35
CA CYS A 57 7.52 -27.40 -17.70
C CYS A 57 8.75 -27.93 -18.47
N GLU A 58 9.91 -27.27 -18.32
CA GLU A 58 11.18 -27.76 -18.90
C GLU A 58 11.63 -29.12 -18.29
N ALA A 59 11.28 -29.39 -17.05
CA ALA A 59 11.54 -30.68 -16.42
C ALA A 59 10.60 -31.76 -16.99
N GLU A 60 9.32 -31.45 -17.19
CA GLU A 60 8.35 -32.34 -17.84
C GLU A 60 8.80 -32.72 -19.26
N ILE A 61 9.24 -31.77 -20.06
CA ILE A 61 9.79 -32.01 -21.42
C ILE A 61 10.97 -32.97 -21.36
N ARG A 62 11.92 -32.73 -20.44
CA ARG A 62 13.09 -33.61 -20.30
C ARG A 62 12.72 -35.03 -19.88
N GLU A 63 11.68 -35.20 -19.07
CA GLU A 63 11.18 -36.50 -18.65
C GLU A 63 10.60 -37.27 -19.86
N ASP A 64 9.78 -36.60 -20.70
CA ASP A 64 9.26 -37.16 -21.93
C ASP A 64 10.37 -37.53 -22.93
N GLU A 65 11.37 -36.66 -23.14
CA GLU A 65 12.56 -36.95 -23.99
C GLU A 65 13.30 -38.22 -23.51
N LEU A 66 13.52 -38.35 -22.21
CA LEU A 66 14.17 -39.55 -21.63
C LEU A 66 13.32 -40.80 -21.78
N GLU A 67 11.98 -40.68 -21.65
CA GLU A 67 11.07 -41.83 -21.90
C GLU A 67 11.16 -42.26 -23.36
N VAL A 68 11.11 -41.35 -24.32
CA VAL A 68 11.26 -41.63 -25.76
C VAL A 68 12.58 -42.32 -26.05
N GLU A 69 13.70 -41.84 -25.52
CA GLU A 69 15.02 -42.43 -25.72
C GLU A 69 15.11 -43.85 -25.15
N ALA A 70 14.57 -44.07 -23.94
CA ALA A 70 14.56 -45.39 -23.31
C ALA A 70 13.73 -46.39 -24.11
N VAL A 71 12.53 -45.99 -24.56
CA VAL A 71 11.67 -46.89 -25.37
C VAL A 71 12.24 -47.13 -26.75
N ARG A 72 12.86 -46.16 -27.42
CA ARG A 72 13.61 -46.35 -28.68
C ARG A 72 14.74 -47.38 -28.54
N SER A 73 15.49 -47.30 -27.44
CA SER A 73 16.54 -48.30 -27.13
C SER A 73 15.95 -49.70 -26.95
N GLN A 74 14.76 -49.82 -26.36
CA GLN A 74 14.07 -51.09 -26.19
C GLN A 74 13.55 -51.64 -27.54
N VAL A 75 12.99 -50.79 -28.39
CA VAL A 75 12.59 -51.16 -29.77
C VAL A 75 13.77 -51.69 -30.55
N ALA A 76 14.96 -51.08 -30.46
CA ALA A 76 16.15 -51.54 -31.11
C ALA A 76 16.57 -52.96 -30.69
N LYS A 77 16.47 -53.24 -29.36
CA LYS A 77 16.73 -54.59 -28.82
C LYS A 77 15.70 -55.60 -29.31
N TYR A 78 14.41 -55.26 -29.32
CA TYR A 78 13.37 -56.16 -29.82
C TYR A 78 13.56 -56.45 -31.31
N LYS A 79 13.93 -55.46 -32.14
CA LYS A 79 14.23 -55.67 -33.57
C LYS A 79 15.41 -56.61 -33.79
N THR A 80 16.44 -56.56 -32.94
CA THR A 80 17.59 -57.49 -32.99
C THR A 80 17.14 -58.91 -32.62
N GLN A 81 16.37 -59.08 -31.52
CA GLN A 81 15.87 -60.36 -31.08
C GLN A 81 14.87 -60.97 -32.06
N GLN A 82 14.07 -60.15 -32.73
CA GLN A 82 13.18 -60.58 -33.79
C GLN A 82 13.93 -61.21 -34.98
N MET A 83 15.08 -60.64 -35.36
CA MET A 83 15.92 -61.21 -36.44
C MET A 83 16.52 -62.58 -36.04
N GLU A 84 16.70 -62.83 -34.75
CA GLU A 84 17.24 -64.09 -34.20
C GLU A 84 16.17 -65.16 -33.91
N ALA A 85 14.88 -64.80 -34.09
CA ALA A 85 13.73 -65.69 -33.77
C ALA A 85 13.78 -66.96 -34.64
N LYS A 86 13.57 -68.10 -33.96
CA LYS A 86 13.62 -69.44 -34.60
C LYS A 86 12.23 -69.97 -34.96
N SER A 87 11.17 -69.34 -34.50
CA SER A 87 9.79 -69.73 -34.79
C SER A 87 8.95 -68.51 -35.26
N ASN A 88 7.92 -68.79 -36.06
CA ASN A 88 6.99 -67.80 -36.52
C ASN A 88 6.15 -67.21 -35.37
N GLU A 89 5.98 -67.94 -34.27
CA GLU A 89 5.28 -67.46 -33.07
C GLU A 89 6.11 -66.46 -32.32
N GLU A 90 7.42 -66.71 -32.14
CA GLU A 90 8.35 -65.74 -31.55
C GLU A 90 8.45 -64.47 -32.37
N TYR A 91 8.53 -64.57 -33.67
CA TYR A 91 8.57 -63.41 -34.61
C TYR A 91 7.32 -62.56 -34.47
N LYS A 92 6.12 -63.16 -34.41
CA LYS A 92 4.86 -62.47 -34.17
C LYS A 92 4.77 -61.81 -32.81
N ALA A 93 5.29 -62.42 -31.78
CA ALA A 93 5.32 -61.85 -30.42
C ALA A 93 6.19 -60.56 -30.42
N PHE A 94 7.38 -60.58 -31.02
CA PHE A 94 8.20 -59.36 -31.14
C PHE A 94 7.55 -58.28 -31.98
N ASN A 95 6.81 -58.61 -33.05
CA ASN A 95 6.02 -57.63 -33.77
C ASN A 95 4.99 -56.88 -32.88
N HIS A 96 4.31 -57.63 -31.99
CA HIS A 96 3.40 -57.01 -31.06
C HIS A 96 4.08 -56.11 -30.03
N GLU A 97 5.22 -56.55 -29.49
CA GLU A 97 6.02 -55.77 -28.55
C GLU A 97 6.59 -54.50 -29.17
N ILE A 98 7.07 -54.58 -30.43
CA ILE A 98 7.57 -53.45 -31.17
C ILE A 98 6.44 -52.45 -31.44
N ALA A 99 5.27 -52.89 -31.90
CA ALA A 99 4.15 -52.04 -32.19
C ALA A 99 3.65 -51.32 -30.90
N ALA A 100 3.56 -52.06 -29.78
CA ALA A 100 3.17 -51.46 -28.49
C ALA A 100 4.20 -50.44 -27.98
N ALA A 101 5.50 -50.69 -28.23
CA ALA A 101 6.56 -49.74 -27.85
C ALA A 101 6.55 -48.49 -28.78
N GLU A 102 6.33 -48.67 -30.07
CA GLU A 102 6.20 -47.57 -31.04
C GLU A 102 4.95 -46.68 -30.71
N GLU A 103 3.84 -47.27 -30.28
CA GLU A 103 2.70 -46.53 -29.79
C GLU A 103 3.02 -45.69 -28.52
N LYS A 104 3.81 -46.26 -27.58
CA LYS A 104 4.26 -45.50 -26.41
C LYS A 104 5.16 -44.32 -26.78
N ILE A 105 6.05 -44.49 -27.77
CA ILE A 105 6.86 -43.39 -28.30
C ILE A 105 5.94 -42.27 -28.81
N GLY A 106 4.94 -42.60 -29.64
CA GLY A 106 4.01 -41.61 -30.18
C GLY A 106 3.30 -40.85 -29.07
N GLN A 107 2.80 -41.58 -28.01
CA GLN A 107 2.16 -40.94 -26.89
C GLN A 107 3.09 -40.01 -26.08
N ALA A 108 4.35 -40.35 -25.93
CA ALA A 108 5.35 -39.53 -25.27
C ALA A 108 5.72 -38.27 -26.11
N GLU A 109 5.90 -38.45 -27.41
CA GLU A 109 6.14 -37.34 -28.35
C GLU A 109 4.96 -36.37 -28.42
N ASP A 110 3.71 -36.87 -28.36
CA ASP A 110 2.52 -36.01 -28.30
C ASP A 110 2.50 -35.15 -27.02
N ARG A 111 2.84 -35.77 -25.86
CA ARG A 111 2.96 -35.02 -24.61
C ARG A 111 4.07 -33.96 -24.63
N GLU A 112 5.22 -34.32 -25.20
CA GLU A 112 6.35 -33.41 -25.38
C GLU A 112 5.92 -32.18 -26.20
N LEU A 113 5.18 -32.38 -27.28
CA LEU A 113 4.64 -31.28 -28.10
C LEU A 113 3.66 -30.40 -27.36
N GLU A 114 2.78 -31.00 -26.53
CA GLU A 114 1.86 -30.25 -25.65
C GLU A 114 2.63 -29.41 -24.62
N HIS A 115 3.65 -30.00 -23.98
CA HIS A 115 4.50 -29.27 -23.03
C HIS A 115 5.31 -28.17 -23.71
N MET A 116 5.82 -28.38 -24.92
CA MET A 116 6.52 -27.35 -25.71
C MET A 116 5.59 -26.15 -26.02
N SER A 117 4.35 -26.42 -26.44
CA SER A 117 3.37 -25.36 -26.67
C SER A 117 3.06 -24.58 -25.39
N ARG A 118 2.90 -25.29 -24.29
CA ARG A 118 2.71 -24.68 -22.95
C ARG A 118 3.93 -23.84 -22.52
N LEU A 119 5.13 -24.28 -22.84
CA LEU A 119 6.36 -23.55 -22.55
C LEU A 119 6.40 -22.19 -23.26
N GLU A 120 5.95 -22.12 -24.51
CA GLU A 120 5.85 -20.86 -25.27
C GLU A 120 4.85 -19.87 -24.60
N GLU A 121 3.70 -20.39 -24.16
CA GLU A 121 2.72 -19.59 -23.42
C GLU A 121 3.29 -19.06 -22.09
N LEU A 122 3.99 -19.92 -21.33
CA LEU A 122 4.63 -19.55 -20.07
C LEU A 122 5.75 -18.52 -20.28
N GLN A 123 6.52 -18.62 -21.37
CA GLN A 123 7.55 -17.63 -21.70
C GLN A 123 6.93 -16.25 -22.02
N THR A 124 5.79 -16.24 -22.70
CA THR A 124 5.03 -15.01 -22.96
C THR A 124 4.51 -14.40 -21.66
N ALA A 125 3.88 -15.20 -20.81
CA ALA A 125 3.40 -14.77 -19.51
C ALA A 125 4.53 -14.25 -18.59
N LYS A 126 5.71 -14.88 -18.62
CA LYS A 126 6.90 -14.37 -17.91
C LYS A 126 7.33 -13.01 -18.44
N ALA A 127 7.34 -12.79 -19.76
CA ALA A 127 7.72 -11.50 -20.33
C ALA A 127 6.76 -10.39 -19.88
N GLU A 128 5.45 -10.67 -19.84
CA GLU A 128 4.43 -9.76 -19.31
C GLU A 128 4.66 -9.47 -17.81
N ALA A 129 4.89 -10.52 -17.01
CA ALA A 129 5.14 -10.36 -15.57
C ALA A 129 6.42 -9.55 -15.29
N VAL A 130 7.47 -9.68 -16.10
CA VAL A 130 8.69 -8.84 -16.01
C VAL A 130 8.35 -7.37 -16.29
N GLN A 131 7.59 -7.11 -17.33
CA GLN A 131 7.18 -5.73 -17.68
C GLN A 131 6.31 -5.11 -16.57
N GLU A 132 5.36 -5.86 -16.02
CA GLU A 132 4.53 -5.41 -14.91
C GLU A 132 5.37 -5.10 -13.66
N ARG A 133 6.35 -5.94 -13.33
CA ARG A 133 7.27 -5.68 -12.22
C ARG A 133 8.08 -4.40 -12.44
N GLU A 134 8.63 -4.19 -13.64
CA GLU A 134 9.41 -2.99 -13.96
C GLU A 134 8.57 -1.71 -13.85
N GLN A 135 7.34 -1.76 -14.35
CA GLN A 135 6.41 -0.65 -14.22
C GLN A 135 6.04 -0.38 -12.75
N ALA A 136 5.76 -1.43 -11.98
CA ALA A 136 5.44 -1.30 -10.56
C ALA A 136 6.62 -0.74 -9.76
N GLU A 137 7.85 -1.17 -10.02
CA GLU A 137 9.06 -0.67 -9.37
C GLU A 137 9.32 0.81 -9.70
N ALA A 138 9.15 1.21 -10.97
CA ALA A 138 9.29 2.60 -11.36
C ALA A 138 8.24 3.52 -10.69
N LEU A 139 7.00 3.05 -10.58
CA LEU A 139 5.95 3.76 -9.86
C LEU A 139 6.26 3.87 -8.37
N VAL A 140 6.76 2.79 -7.75
CA VAL A 140 7.17 2.82 -6.34
C VAL A 140 8.28 3.84 -6.11
N GLU A 141 9.31 3.88 -6.95
CA GLU A 141 10.41 4.84 -6.83
C GLU A 141 9.90 6.28 -6.91
N ALA A 142 9.04 6.59 -7.88
CA ALA A 142 8.46 7.91 -8.04
C ALA A 142 7.56 8.31 -6.86
N GLU A 143 6.57 7.49 -6.50
CA GLU A 143 5.60 7.80 -5.45
C GLU A 143 6.24 7.85 -4.05
N VAL A 144 7.20 6.96 -3.76
CA VAL A 144 7.94 6.97 -2.49
C VAL A 144 8.85 8.20 -2.42
N GLY A 145 9.52 8.55 -3.51
CA GLY A 145 10.34 9.76 -3.60
C GLY A 145 9.55 11.04 -3.35
N GLU A 146 8.33 11.15 -3.91
CA GLU A 146 7.44 12.28 -3.63
C GLU A 146 7.04 12.35 -2.14
N LEU A 147 6.72 11.21 -1.52
CA LEU A 147 6.37 11.15 -0.11
C LEU A 147 7.55 11.50 0.81
N GLU A 148 8.77 11.10 0.44
CA GLU A 148 10.00 11.47 1.16
C GLU A 148 10.28 12.97 1.04
N ALA A 149 10.19 13.53 -0.15
CA ALA A 149 10.30 14.97 -0.35
C ALA A 149 9.23 15.72 0.45
N ARG A 150 8.01 15.22 0.49
CA ARG A 150 6.94 15.81 1.31
C ARG A 150 7.25 15.75 2.80
N LEU A 151 7.83 14.65 3.30
CA LEU A 151 8.26 14.53 4.69
C LEU A 151 9.32 15.57 5.07
N GLU A 152 10.27 15.85 4.18
CA GLU A 152 11.29 16.89 4.44
C GLU A 152 10.65 18.28 4.50
N VAL A 153 9.71 18.60 3.60
CA VAL A 153 8.93 19.84 3.66
C VAL A 153 8.12 19.93 4.96
N ILE A 154 7.50 18.84 5.40
CA ILE A 154 6.76 18.81 6.67
C ILE A 154 7.70 19.08 7.83
N LYS A 155 8.89 18.49 7.88
CA LYS A 155 9.87 18.70 8.96
C LYS A 155 10.35 20.15 9.03
N SER A 156 10.70 20.75 7.89
CA SER A 156 11.15 22.16 7.86
C SER A 156 10.02 23.10 8.28
N THR A 157 8.83 22.94 7.70
CA THR A 157 7.65 23.76 8.04
C THR A 157 7.26 23.59 9.51
N PHE A 158 7.36 22.36 10.05
CA PHE A 158 7.06 22.10 11.45
C PHE A 158 8.03 22.84 12.38
N ALA A 159 9.32 22.89 12.06
CA ALA A 159 10.31 23.63 12.83
C ALA A 159 10.01 25.14 12.80
N GLU A 160 9.78 25.71 11.62
CA GLU A 160 9.47 27.15 11.45
C GLU A 160 8.19 27.53 12.23
N VAL A 161 7.11 26.76 12.04
CA VAL A 161 5.84 27.05 12.72
C VAL A 161 5.95 26.86 14.23
N LYS A 162 6.79 25.93 14.71
CA LYS A 162 7.06 25.74 16.14
C LYS A 162 7.80 26.92 16.74
N ASP A 163 8.76 27.49 16.03
CA ASP A 163 9.50 28.69 16.49
C ASP A 163 8.58 29.91 16.54
N GLU A 164 7.79 30.15 15.48
CA GLU A 164 6.77 31.21 15.47
C GLU A 164 5.75 31.05 16.59
N ARG A 165 5.31 29.81 16.83
CA ARG A 165 4.42 29.47 17.94
C ARG A 165 5.02 29.84 19.29
N THR A 166 6.31 29.57 19.49
CA THR A 166 7.02 29.88 20.75
C THR A 166 7.02 31.40 21.00
N GLN A 167 7.30 32.19 19.97
CA GLN A 167 7.24 33.64 20.07
C GLN A 167 5.83 34.16 20.43
N LEU A 168 4.79 33.55 19.86
CA LEU A 168 3.40 33.95 20.15
C LEU A 168 2.96 33.61 21.58
N THR A 169 3.59 32.61 22.23
CA THR A 169 3.26 32.27 23.63
C THR A 169 3.64 33.38 24.61
N GLU A 170 4.64 34.20 24.31
CA GLU A 170 5.08 35.30 25.16
C GLU A 170 3.98 36.39 25.33
N GLY A 171 3.10 36.53 24.31
CA GLY A 171 1.97 37.48 24.34
C GLY A 171 0.72 36.98 25.05
N VAL A 172 0.70 35.72 25.54
CA VAL A 172 -0.47 35.12 26.19
C VAL A 172 -0.22 34.89 27.67
N PRO A 173 -1.08 35.35 28.59
CA PRO A 173 -0.93 35.09 30.02
C PRO A 173 -0.86 33.60 30.32
N LYS A 174 0.02 33.22 31.27
CA LYS A 174 0.31 31.81 31.57
C LYS A 174 -0.96 31.01 31.94
N GLU A 175 -1.85 31.57 32.76
CA GLU A 175 -3.08 30.91 33.17
C GLU A 175 -4.00 30.60 31.99
N VAL A 176 -4.07 31.52 31.01
CA VAL A 176 -4.85 31.36 29.78
C VAL A 176 -4.23 30.30 28.89
N LEU A 177 -2.91 30.31 28.77
CA LEU A 177 -2.16 29.35 28.00
C LEU A 177 -2.32 27.93 28.54
N ASP A 178 -2.23 27.74 29.88
CA ASP A 178 -2.35 26.44 30.52
C ASP A 178 -3.76 25.85 30.29
N GLN A 179 -4.81 26.67 30.44
CA GLN A 179 -6.19 26.25 30.15
C GLN A 179 -6.40 25.90 28.67
N TYR A 180 -5.89 26.73 27.78
CA TYR A 180 -5.94 26.49 26.34
C TYR A 180 -5.24 25.18 25.95
N MET A 181 -4.01 24.96 26.42
CA MET A 181 -3.22 23.76 26.13
C MET A 181 -3.88 22.49 26.66
N GLY A 182 -4.46 22.57 27.87
CA GLY A 182 -5.21 21.45 28.44
C GLY A 182 -6.42 21.04 27.60
N GLN A 183 -7.11 22.00 26.99
CA GLN A 183 -8.19 21.71 26.05
C GLN A 183 -7.71 21.24 24.68
N LEU A 184 -6.66 21.85 24.13
CA LEU A 184 -6.09 21.48 22.83
C LEU A 184 -5.62 20.02 22.83
N GLY A 185 -4.96 19.59 23.91
CA GLY A 185 -4.51 18.21 24.08
C GLY A 185 -5.65 17.19 24.05
N LYS A 186 -6.83 17.56 24.58
CA LYS A 186 -8.02 16.69 24.58
C LYS A 186 -8.78 16.69 23.26
N LYS A 187 -8.91 17.86 22.64
CA LYS A 187 -9.74 18.05 21.43
C LYS A 187 -8.99 17.73 20.13
N GLN A 188 -7.69 18.01 20.10
CA GLN A 188 -6.86 17.96 18.90
C GLN A 188 -7.46 18.71 17.71
N ASP A 189 -8.17 19.79 18.00
CA ASP A 189 -8.90 20.66 17.08
C ASP A 189 -9.05 22.05 17.70
N ALA A 190 -9.66 23.00 16.98
CA ALA A 190 -9.90 24.36 17.45
C ALA A 190 -10.59 24.38 18.82
N VAL A 191 -9.96 25.07 19.76
CA VAL A 191 -10.44 25.23 21.16
C VAL A 191 -11.16 26.53 21.34
N VAL A 192 -10.71 27.59 20.68
CA VAL A 192 -11.33 28.91 20.68
C VAL A 192 -12.09 29.07 19.37
N VAL A 193 -13.42 29.19 19.45
CA VAL A 193 -14.28 29.16 18.26
C VAL A 193 -15.25 30.35 18.24
N PRO A 194 -15.60 30.87 17.07
CA PRO A 194 -16.54 31.97 16.98
C PRO A 194 -17.97 31.53 17.29
N VAL A 195 -18.78 32.48 17.81
CA VAL A 195 -20.23 32.33 17.79
C VAL A 195 -20.73 32.63 16.37
N LYS A 196 -21.51 31.72 15.80
CA LYS A 196 -22.09 31.84 14.44
C LYS A 196 -23.63 31.74 14.55
N GLN A 197 -24.37 32.79 14.24
CA GLN A 197 -25.83 32.75 14.18
C GLN A 197 -26.49 32.09 15.42
N LYS A 198 -26.02 32.45 16.63
CA LYS A 198 -26.41 31.86 17.92
C LYS A 198 -25.88 30.45 18.21
N ASN A 199 -25.10 29.85 17.30
CA ASN A 199 -24.55 28.51 17.46
C ASN A 199 -23.05 28.55 17.82
N CYS A 200 -22.59 27.52 18.49
CA CYS A 200 -21.18 27.28 18.72
C CYS A 200 -20.47 26.97 17.38
N GLY A 201 -19.43 27.72 17.01
CA GLY A 201 -18.67 27.50 15.78
C GLY A 201 -17.86 26.19 15.74
N GLY A 202 -17.83 25.41 16.85
CA GLY A 202 -17.10 24.16 16.95
C GLY A 202 -17.97 22.90 16.95
N CYS A 203 -19.11 22.91 17.67
CA CYS A 203 -20.03 21.77 17.73
C CYS A 203 -21.39 22.05 17.08
N HIS A 204 -21.61 23.25 16.60
CA HIS A 204 -22.81 23.73 15.91
C HIS A 204 -24.12 23.69 16.74
N MET A 205 -24.03 23.38 18.02
CA MET A 205 -25.20 23.41 18.93
C MET A 205 -25.60 24.84 19.21
N GLU A 206 -26.91 25.06 19.35
CA GLU A 206 -27.48 26.37 19.73
C GLU A 206 -27.10 26.74 21.16
N LEU A 207 -26.66 27.97 21.35
CA LEU A 207 -26.20 28.49 22.63
C LEU A 207 -27.37 29.13 23.38
N THR A 208 -27.35 29.02 24.71
CA THR A 208 -28.35 29.68 25.54
C THR A 208 -28.21 31.21 25.44
N PRO A 209 -29.30 31.98 25.62
CA PRO A 209 -29.24 33.44 25.61
C PRO A 209 -28.21 34.03 26.58
N GLN A 210 -28.03 33.40 27.74
CA GLN A 210 -27.02 33.78 28.71
C GLN A 210 -25.61 33.57 28.19
N THR A 211 -25.31 32.40 27.59
CA THR A 211 -23.99 32.10 26.99
C THR A 211 -23.67 33.07 25.84
N LEU A 212 -24.67 33.42 25.03
CA LEU A 212 -24.52 34.41 23.96
C LEU A 212 -24.17 35.80 24.50
N HIS A 213 -24.92 36.25 25.54
CA HIS A 213 -24.66 37.52 26.18
C HIS A 213 -23.23 37.58 26.76
N ASP A 214 -22.81 36.52 27.46
CA ASP A 214 -21.50 36.43 28.08
C ASP A 214 -20.38 36.41 27.04
N ALA A 215 -20.59 35.73 25.90
CA ALA A 215 -19.63 35.69 24.77
C ALA A 215 -19.52 37.09 24.10
N HIS A 216 -20.61 37.80 23.92
CA HIS A 216 -20.62 39.18 23.38
C HIS A 216 -19.98 40.19 24.32
N SER A 217 -20.21 40.07 25.63
CA SER A 217 -19.64 41.01 26.61
C SER A 217 -18.12 40.92 26.72
N SER A 218 -17.50 39.81 26.29
CA SER A 218 -16.05 39.54 26.29
C SER A 218 -15.33 39.77 27.61
N GLN A 219 -16.05 39.92 28.71
CA GLN A 219 -15.49 40.20 30.04
C GLN A 219 -14.92 38.96 30.71
N LYS A 220 -15.44 37.78 30.37
CA LYS A 220 -15.04 36.48 30.92
C LYS A 220 -14.81 35.44 29.83
N TRP A 221 -14.03 34.44 30.15
CA TRP A 221 -13.93 33.23 29.33
C TRP A 221 -15.26 32.50 29.32
N THR A 222 -15.97 32.58 28.21
CA THR A 222 -17.26 31.88 28.06
C THR A 222 -17.02 30.57 27.33
N THR A 223 -17.57 29.50 27.88
CA THR A 223 -17.44 28.17 27.29
C THR A 223 -18.77 27.66 26.77
N CYS A 224 -18.74 26.88 25.73
CA CYS A 224 -19.88 26.15 25.21
C CYS A 224 -20.31 25.07 26.23
N GLY A 225 -21.56 25.10 26.73
CA GLY A 225 -22.07 24.10 27.65
C GLY A 225 -22.09 22.65 27.10
N PHE A 226 -22.05 22.47 25.77
CA PHE A 226 -22.09 21.16 25.15
C PHE A 226 -20.70 20.57 24.90
N CYS A 227 -19.78 21.37 24.34
CA CYS A 227 -18.48 20.84 23.93
C CYS A 227 -17.28 21.41 24.70
N GLY A 228 -17.52 22.40 25.57
CA GLY A 228 -16.51 23.01 26.44
C GLY A 228 -15.51 23.94 25.72
N ARG A 229 -15.66 24.18 24.40
CA ARG A 229 -14.80 25.11 23.66
C ARG A 229 -15.04 26.54 24.11
N TYR A 230 -14.00 27.37 24.09
CA TYR A 230 -14.10 28.78 24.36
C TYR A 230 -14.80 29.52 23.22
N LEU A 231 -15.73 30.40 23.57
CA LEU A 231 -16.53 31.15 22.62
C LEU A 231 -16.05 32.60 22.55
N TYR A 232 -16.03 33.15 21.34
CA TYR A 232 -15.81 34.58 21.17
C TYR A 232 -16.77 35.15 20.13
N ASP A 233 -17.05 36.44 20.23
CA ASP A 233 -17.81 37.18 19.23
C ASP A 233 -16.85 37.64 18.09
N PRO A 234 -17.09 37.26 16.84
CA PRO A 234 -16.29 37.72 15.70
C PRO A 234 -16.23 39.26 15.58
N ALA A 235 -17.25 39.97 16.03
CA ALA A 235 -17.30 41.44 15.99
C ALA A 235 -16.27 42.11 16.93
N VAL A 236 -15.74 41.36 17.91
CA VAL A 236 -14.79 41.88 18.90
C VAL A 236 -13.33 41.70 18.44
N VAL A 237 -13.05 40.87 17.44
CA VAL A 237 -11.73 40.59 16.88
C VAL A 237 -11.41 41.50 15.72
#